data_99be1b7ff7e250aa07540553eae3b7ee
#
_entry.id   99be1b7ff7e250aa07540553eae3b7ee
#
_cell.length_a   1.000
_cell.length_b   1.000
_cell.length_c   1.000
_cell.angle_alpha   90.00
_cell.angle_beta   90.00
_cell.angle_gamma   90.00
#
_symmetry.space_group_name_H-M   'P 1'
#
loop_
_entity.id
_entity.type
_entity.pdbx_description
1 polymer ?
#
loop_
_entity_poly.entity_id
_entity_poly.type
_entity_poly.pdbx_seq_one_letter_code
_entity_poly.pdbx_strand_id
1 'polypeptide(L)'
;TNFENSLNNIQLTQASLKKENSSKNKKNWSHWSHGDFSIGRVGDTATSKPKEVKTRGIMFGADKLVDKKIFGYAFRYGNDEVGIDDGSSDEIDAQTFSLNIYSSVPLKNRSNLNLLFGASYLMIDQLGKDQVTGNRNGKQIYTSMSYENENEYTKYQLIPFGKLEMGITQFSDYTDFGVVSNSVESHESLTFKTGNISAGLKFDNILYLNDDTISRNGFIEY
;
A
#
# COMPACT_ATOMS: atom_id res chain seq x y z
N THR A 1 -4.66 4.97 0.79
CA THR A 1 -4.59 4.92 -0.69
C THR A 1 -3.71 3.78 -1.14
N ASN A 2 -3.65 3.45 -2.44
CA ASN A 2 -2.93 2.31 -3.04
C ASN A 2 -1.48 2.15 -2.60
N PHE A 3 -0.79 3.25 -2.37
CA PHE A 3 0.59 3.29 -1.90
C PHE A 3 0.73 2.67 -0.50
N GLU A 4 -0.11 3.07 0.45
CA GLU A 4 -0.09 2.54 1.82
C GLU A 4 -0.44 1.05 1.86
N ASN A 5 -1.44 0.62 1.08
CA ASN A 5 -1.80 -0.79 0.99
C ASN A 5 -0.65 -1.65 0.44
N SER A 6 0.06 -1.18 -0.59
CA SER A 6 1.22 -1.88 -1.15
C SER A 6 2.35 -2.01 -0.15
N LEU A 7 2.65 -0.95 0.61
CA LEU A 7 3.68 -0.94 1.63
C LEU A 7 3.35 -1.85 2.81
N ASN A 8 2.14 -1.75 3.33
CA ASN A 8 1.69 -2.57 4.45
C ASN A 8 1.72 -4.06 4.07
N ASN A 9 1.30 -4.41 2.86
CA ASN A 9 1.31 -5.78 2.37
C ASN A 9 2.73 -6.33 2.18
N ILE A 10 3.66 -5.53 1.67
CA ILE A 10 5.08 -5.92 1.58
C ILE A 10 5.68 -6.11 2.97
N GLN A 11 5.39 -5.22 3.92
CA GLN A 11 5.88 -5.33 5.31
C GLN A 11 5.32 -6.55 6.02
N LEU A 12 4.02 -6.86 5.87
CA LEU A 12 3.39 -8.06 6.43
C LEU A 12 4.00 -9.33 5.85
N THR A 13 4.28 -9.36 4.56
CA THR A 13 4.94 -10.49 3.89
C THR A 13 6.38 -10.66 4.38
N GLN A 14 7.13 -9.57 4.57
CA GLN A 14 8.48 -9.61 5.16
C GLN A 14 8.46 -10.14 6.59
N ALA A 15 7.49 -9.76 7.41
CA ALA A 15 7.35 -10.26 8.79
C ALA A 15 7.07 -11.77 8.81
N SER A 16 6.22 -12.26 7.90
CA SER A 16 5.91 -13.68 7.76
C SER A 16 7.13 -14.50 7.32
N LEU A 17 7.89 -14.00 6.35
CA LEU A 17 9.11 -14.63 5.86
C LEU A 17 10.22 -14.65 6.92
N LYS A 18 10.31 -13.61 7.76
CA LYS A 18 11.26 -13.54 8.87
C LYS A 18 11.01 -14.64 9.90
N LYS A 19 9.73 -14.98 10.15
CA LYS A 19 9.32 -16.06 11.06
C LYS A 19 9.62 -17.46 10.51
N GLU A 20 9.50 -17.65 9.19
CA GLU A 20 9.72 -18.92 8.50
C GLU A 20 11.22 -19.20 8.22
N ASN A 21 12.00 -18.15 7.95
CA ASN A 21 13.43 -18.24 7.61
C ASN A 21 14.37 -18.38 8.83
N SER A 22 13.91 -18.28 10.06
CA SER A 22 14.73 -18.52 11.25
C SER A 22 15.27 -19.96 11.31
N SER A 23 14.80 -20.85 10.48
CA SER A 23 15.08 -22.30 10.50
C SER A 23 16.06 -22.79 9.43
N LYS A 24 16.41 -22.06 8.38
CA LYS A 24 17.37 -22.52 7.34
C LYS A 24 18.06 -21.38 6.61
N ASN A 25 19.39 -21.42 6.54
CA ASN A 25 20.25 -20.60 5.66
C ASN A 25 19.93 -20.90 4.17
N LYS A 26 18.86 -20.32 3.63
CA LYS A 26 18.50 -20.51 2.22
C LYS A 26 19.21 -19.44 1.37
N LYS A 27 20.24 -19.86 0.63
CA LYS A 27 20.87 -19.07 -0.45
C LYS A 27 19.94 -18.85 -1.67
N ASN A 28 18.75 -19.42 -1.69
CA ASN A 28 17.83 -19.43 -2.84
C ASN A 28 16.77 -18.34 -2.71
N TRP A 29 16.22 -17.92 -3.84
CA TRP A 29 15.07 -17.03 -3.90
C TRP A 29 13.83 -17.73 -3.34
N SER A 30 13.10 -17.02 -2.50
CA SER A 30 11.77 -17.42 -2.03
C SER A 30 10.73 -16.63 -2.83
N HIS A 31 9.75 -17.32 -3.39
CA HIS A 31 8.66 -16.70 -4.14
C HIS A 31 7.41 -16.63 -3.26
N TRP A 32 6.66 -15.56 -3.39
CA TRP A 32 5.43 -15.33 -2.64
C TRP A 32 4.38 -14.63 -3.48
N SER A 33 3.13 -14.77 -3.09
CA SER A 33 2.01 -14.01 -3.65
C SER A 33 1.10 -13.52 -2.53
N HIS A 34 0.46 -12.39 -2.75
CA HIS A 34 -0.47 -11.77 -1.82
C HIS A 34 -1.64 -11.18 -2.59
N GLY A 35 -2.87 -11.34 -2.07
CA GLY A 35 -4.07 -10.69 -2.58
C GLY A 35 -4.62 -9.75 -1.52
N ASP A 36 -5.07 -8.56 -1.94
CA ASP A 36 -5.73 -7.58 -1.09
C ASP A 36 -7.13 -7.24 -1.62
N PHE A 37 -8.05 -7.09 -0.68
CA PHE A 37 -9.39 -6.62 -0.95
C PHE A 37 -9.84 -5.73 0.21
N SER A 38 -10.35 -4.55 -0.12
CA SER A 38 -10.84 -3.58 0.87
C SER A 38 -12.10 -2.89 0.35
N ILE A 39 -13.08 -2.71 1.23
CA ILE A 39 -14.23 -1.84 1.00
C ILE A 39 -14.23 -0.81 2.12
N GLY A 40 -14.34 0.45 1.76
CA GLY A 40 -14.41 1.56 2.69
C GLY A 40 -15.44 2.59 2.27
N ARG A 41 -15.92 3.37 3.23
CA ARG A 41 -16.79 4.53 3.00
C ARG A 41 -16.15 5.75 3.65
N VAL A 42 -16.03 6.83 2.89
CA VAL A 42 -15.31 8.04 3.32
C VAL A 42 -16.17 9.26 3.02
N GLY A 43 -16.10 10.28 3.89
CA GLY A 43 -16.64 11.60 3.59
C GLY A 43 -18.12 11.80 3.89
N ASP A 44 -18.71 11.01 4.79
CA ASP A 44 -20.09 11.23 5.26
C ASP A 44 -20.10 12.35 6.31
N THR A 45 -20.00 13.59 5.85
CA THR A 45 -20.03 14.79 6.69
C THR A 45 -21.07 15.80 6.18
N ALA A 46 -21.37 16.83 6.97
CA ALA A 46 -22.31 17.88 6.58
C ALA A 46 -21.91 18.65 5.29
N THR A 47 -20.63 18.56 4.90
CA THR A 47 -20.07 19.30 3.76
C THR A 47 -19.44 18.40 2.68
N SER A 48 -19.36 17.09 2.91
CA SER A 48 -18.76 16.12 1.98
C SER A 48 -19.73 14.97 1.74
N LYS A 49 -19.98 14.67 0.47
CA LYS A 49 -20.81 13.53 0.06
C LYS A 49 -20.06 12.21 0.36
N PRO A 50 -20.79 11.16 0.77
CA PRO A 50 -20.17 9.88 1.01
C PRO A 50 -19.61 9.29 -0.29
N LYS A 51 -18.42 8.70 -0.19
CA LYS A 51 -17.75 7.99 -1.28
C LYS A 51 -17.54 6.56 -0.86
N GLU A 52 -17.94 5.61 -1.68
CA GLU A 52 -17.58 4.21 -1.54
C GLU A 52 -16.28 3.96 -2.27
N VAL A 53 -15.32 3.35 -1.59
CA VAL A 53 -14.01 2.99 -2.16
C VAL A 53 -13.85 1.49 -2.09
N LYS A 54 -13.65 0.85 -3.23
CA LYS A 54 -13.32 -0.57 -3.34
C LYS A 54 -11.91 -0.69 -3.90
N THR A 55 -11.06 -1.40 -3.18
CA THR A 55 -9.69 -1.69 -3.61
C THR A 55 -9.52 -3.19 -3.73
N ARG A 56 -8.95 -3.64 -4.82
CA ARG A 56 -8.57 -5.04 -5.04
C ARG A 56 -7.24 -5.11 -5.75
N GLY A 57 -6.41 -6.04 -5.33
CA GLY A 57 -5.10 -6.18 -5.91
C GLY A 57 -4.51 -7.56 -5.75
N ILE A 58 -3.53 -7.84 -6.57
CA ILE A 58 -2.70 -9.03 -6.48
C ILE A 58 -1.24 -8.61 -6.61
N MET A 59 -0.41 -9.22 -5.79
CA MET A 59 1.01 -8.97 -5.75
C MET A 59 1.79 -10.27 -5.83
N PHE A 60 2.86 -10.26 -6.60
CA PHE A 60 3.81 -11.37 -6.71
C PHE A 60 5.20 -10.83 -6.44
N GLY A 61 5.97 -11.57 -5.70
CA GLY A 61 7.32 -11.15 -5.40
C GLY A 61 8.27 -12.31 -5.18
N ALA A 62 9.54 -11.95 -5.11
CA ALA A 62 10.58 -12.86 -4.70
C ALA A 62 11.60 -12.10 -3.85
N ASP A 63 12.15 -12.79 -2.88
CA ASP A 63 13.20 -12.27 -2.05
C ASP A 63 14.28 -13.31 -1.74
N LYS A 64 15.39 -12.81 -1.26
CA LYS A 64 16.57 -13.59 -0.94
C LYS A 64 17.19 -13.08 0.35
N LEU A 65 17.57 -14.01 1.21
CA LEU A 65 18.35 -13.72 2.41
C LEU A 65 19.85 -13.75 2.08
N VAL A 66 20.54 -12.63 2.29
CA VAL A 66 21.99 -12.48 2.11
C VAL A 66 22.56 -11.82 3.37
N ASP A 67 23.43 -12.52 4.09
CA ASP A 67 24.06 -12.00 5.32
C ASP A 67 23.06 -11.38 6.32
N LYS A 68 21.97 -12.09 6.59
CA LYS A 68 20.85 -11.68 7.45
C LYS A 68 20.01 -10.52 6.89
N LYS A 69 20.35 -9.97 5.74
CA LYS A 69 19.57 -8.93 5.06
C LYS A 69 18.65 -9.56 4.04
N ILE A 70 17.43 -9.06 3.94
CA ILE A 70 16.47 -9.48 2.91
C ILE A 70 16.52 -8.45 1.79
N PHE A 71 16.64 -8.94 0.56
CA PHE A 71 16.50 -8.16 -0.67
C PHE A 71 15.42 -8.80 -1.53
N GLY A 72 14.52 -8.02 -2.05
CA GLY A 72 13.44 -8.53 -2.85
C GLY A 72 12.92 -7.54 -3.88
N TYR A 73 12.08 -8.07 -4.74
CA TYR A 73 11.27 -7.30 -5.69
C TYR A 73 9.85 -7.82 -5.69
N ALA A 74 8.92 -6.95 -6.04
CA ALA A 74 7.51 -7.28 -6.15
C ALA A 74 6.86 -6.52 -7.30
N PHE A 75 5.96 -7.20 -7.99
CA PHE A 75 5.04 -6.63 -8.96
C PHE A 75 3.64 -6.65 -8.37
N ARG A 76 2.90 -5.54 -8.49
CA ARG A 76 1.50 -5.43 -8.08
C ARG A 76 0.63 -4.97 -9.23
N TYR A 77 -0.50 -5.61 -9.39
CA TYR A 77 -1.64 -5.10 -10.15
C TYR A 77 -2.76 -4.76 -9.17
N GLY A 78 -3.31 -3.56 -9.27
CA GLY A 78 -4.41 -3.10 -8.44
C GLY A 78 -5.52 -2.48 -9.29
N ASN A 79 -6.74 -2.59 -8.80
CA ASN A 79 -7.91 -1.91 -9.33
C ASN A 79 -8.65 -1.26 -8.15
N ASP A 80 -8.85 0.05 -8.24
CA ASP A 80 -9.57 0.86 -7.26
C ASP A 80 -10.76 1.51 -7.94
N GLU A 81 -11.92 1.36 -7.34
CA GLU A 81 -13.19 1.87 -7.78
C GLU A 81 -13.69 2.85 -6.71
N VAL A 82 -13.99 4.08 -7.10
CA VAL A 82 -14.52 5.12 -6.23
C VAL A 82 -15.84 5.59 -6.77
N GLY A 83 -16.94 5.19 -6.13
CA GLY A 83 -18.30 5.66 -6.44
C GLY A 83 -18.72 6.78 -5.49
N ILE A 84 -19.46 7.78 -5.99
CA ILE A 84 -20.05 8.85 -5.19
C ILE A 84 -21.52 8.51 -4.94
N ASP A 85 -21.86 8.23 -3.68
CA ASP A 85 -23.23 7.86 -3.25
C ASP A 85 -24.09 9.10 -3.00
N ASP A 86 -24.43 9.82 -4.07
CA ASP A 86 -25.27 11.02 -3.99
C ASP A 86 -26.45 11.02 -4.98
N GLY A 87 -26.71 9.84 -5.58
CA GLY A 87 -27.68 9.72 -6.68
C GLY A 87 -27.13 10.20 -8.04
N SER A 88 -25.86 10.62 -8.11
CA SER A 88 -25.12 10.77 -9.36
C SER A 88 -24.48 9.44 -9.75
N SER A 89 -24.25 9.26 -11.04
CA SER A 89 -23.52 8.09 -11.57
C SER A 89 -22.01 8.36 -11.61
N ASP A 90 -21.50 9.21 -10.74
CA ASP A 90 -20.09 9.59 -10.76
C ASP A 90 -19.22 8.44 -10.23
N GLU A 91 -18.32 7.95 -11.05
CA GLU A 91 -17.45 6.82 -10.78
C GLU A 91 -16.03 7.10 -11.27
N ILE A 92 -15.07 6.69 -10.50
CA ILE A 92 -13.65 6.75 -10.88
C ILE A 92 -13.08 5.34 -10.74
N ASP A 93 -12.64 4.79 -11.85
CA ASP A 93 -11.89 3.54 -11.91
C ASP A 93 -10.41 3.83 -12.09
N ALA A 94 -9.57 3.25 -11.24
CA ALA A 94 -8.13 3.38 -11.34
C ALA A 94 -7.46 2.01 -11.37
N GLN A 95 -6.77 1.73 -12.46
CA GLN A 95 -5.92 0.55 -12.59
C GLN A 95 -4.46 0.95 -12.34
N THR A 96 -3.76 0.17 -11.54
CA THR A 96 -2.38 0.46 -11.14
C THR A 96 -1.48 -0.75 -11.39
N PHE A 97 -0.38 -0.52 -12.09
CA PHE A 97 0.72 -1.47 -12.23
C PHE A 97 1.92 -0.92 -11.47
N SER A 98 2.49 -1.69 -10.56
CA SER A 98 3.62 -1.25 -9.74
C SER A 98 4.75 -2.26 -9.76
N LEU A 99 5.97 -1.74 -9.84
CA LEU A 99 7.20 -2.50 -9.63
C LEU A 99 7.91 -1.95 -8.40
N ASN A 100 8.30 -2.83 -7.49
CA ASN A 100 8.93 -2.49 -6.23
C ASN A 100 10.23 -3.26 -6.05
N ILE A 101 11.23 -2.60 -5.47
CA ILE A 101 12.40 -3.23 -4.89
C ILE A 101 12.43 -2.90 -3.41
N TYR A 102 12.82 -3.85 -2.59
CA TYR A 102 12.82 -3.64 -1.14
C TYR A 102 13.98 -4.36 -0.46
N SER A 103 14.30 -3.87 0.72
CA SER A 103 15.32 -4.48 1.57
C SER A 103 14.93 -4.34 3.03
N SER A 104 15.21 -5.38 3.82
CA SER A 104 15.15 -5.35 5.27
C SER A 104 16.53 -5.65 5.84
N VAL A 105 17.05 -4.72 6.60
CA VAL A 105 18.40 -4.77 7.17
C VAL A 105 18.30 -4.84 8.69
N PRO A 106 18.66 -5.99 9.30
CA PRO A 106 18.74 -6.10 10.75
C PRO A 106 19.88 -5.23 11.26
N LEU A 107 19.58 -4.43 12.24
CA LEU A 107 20.53 -3.60 12.97
C LEU A 107 20.86 -4.23 14.34
N LYS A 108 21.71 -3.56 15.13
CA LYS A 108 21.96 -3.93 16.52
C LYS A 108 20.70 -3.76 17.39
N ASN A 109 20.67 -4.42 18.53
CA ASN A 109 19.60 -4.29 19.54
C ASN A 109 18.20 -4.67 19.01
N ARG A 110 18.11 -5.74 18.22
CA ARG A 110 16.83 -6.23 17.65
C ARG A 110 16.05 -5.19 16.84
N SER A 111 16.75 -4.27 16.24
CA SER A 111 16.16 -3.28 15.36
C SER A 111 16.24 -3.70 13.91
N ASN A 112 15.33 -3.20 13.10
CA ASN A 112 15.30 -3.41 11.66
C ASN A 112 15.10 -2.10 10.93
N LEU A 113 15.82 -1.93 9.83
CA LEU A 113 15.61 -0.86 8.87
C LEU A 113 15.01 -1.48 7.60
N ASN A 114 13.80 -1.06 7.25
CA ASN A 114 13.15 -1.49 6.02
C ASN A 114 13.19 -0.34 5.02
N LEU A 115 13.56 -0.64 3.80
CA LEU A 115 13.64 0.29 2.69
C LEU A 115 12.81 -0.25 1.54
N LEU A 116 12.08 0.64 0.87
CA LEU A 116 11.33 0.32 -0.32
C LEU A 116 11.46 1.47 -1.33
N PHE A 117 11.64 1.11 -2.58
CA PHE A 117 11.55 2.00 -3.72
C PHE A 117 10.64 1.39 -4.76
N GLY A 118 9.71 2.17 -5.29
CA GLY A 118 8.72 1.72 -6.25
C GLY A 118 8.47 2.71 -7.37
N ALA A 119 8.00 2.16 -8.49
CA ALA A 119 7.46 2.93 -9.61
C ALA A 119 6.12 2.33 -10.01
N SER A 120 5.15 3.20 -10.36
CA SER A 120 3.82 2.79 -10.77
C SER A 120 3.39 3.50 -12.03
N TYR A 121 2.56 2.82 -12.80
CA TYR A 121 1.77 3.37 -13.89
C TYR A 121 0.29 3.26 -13.54
N LEU A 122 -0.42 4.38 -13.65
CA LEU A 122 -1.83 4.49 -13.30
C LEU A 122 -2.64 4.78 -14.57
N MET A 123 -3.74 4.10 -14.74
CA MET A 123 -4.77 4.39 -15.74
C MET A 123 -6.05 4.71 -14.98
N ILE A 124 -6.59 5.88 -15.21
CA ILE A 124 -7.77 6.39 -14.51
C ILE A 124 -8.84 6.68 -15.54
N ASP A 125 -9.97 6.02 -15.39
CA ASP A 125 -11.17 6.26 -16.14
C ASP A 125 -12.18 6.96 -15.22
N GLN A 126 -12.74 8.06 -15.69
CA GLN A 126 -13.72 8.85 -14.94
C GLN A 126 -15.02 8.88 -15.72
N LEU A 127 -16.11 8.55 -15.02
CA LEU A 127 -17.47 8.79 -15.46
C LEU A 127 -18.06 9.84 -14.53
N GLY A 128 -18.35 11.01 -15.06
CA GLY A 128 -18.94 12.13 -14.32
C GLY A 128 -20.42 12.33 -14.65
N LYS A 129 -21.02 13.27 -13.95
CA LYS A 129 -22.39 13.70 -14.14
C LYS A 129 -22.63 14.09 -15.61
N ASP A 130 -23.85 13.84 -16.12
CA ASP A 130 -24.24 14.09 -17.50
C ASP A 130 -23.43 13.30 -18.55
N GLN A 131 -22.95 12.11 -18.15
CA GLN A 131 -22.14 11.22 -19.01
C GLN A 131 -20.85 11.89 -19.53
N VAL A 132 -20.25 12.73 -18.72
CA VAL A 132 -18.92 13.26 -19.01
C VAL A 132 -17.90 12.16 -18.74
N THR A 133 -17.13 11.80 -19.76
CA THR A 133 -16.10 10.75 -19.67
C THR A 133 -14.72 11.35 -19.86
N GLY A 134 -13.78 10.94 -19.02
CA GLY A 134 -12.37 11.32 -19.14
C GLY A 134 -11.46 10.13 -18.88
N ASN A 135 -10.36 10.07 -19.60
CA ASN A 135 -9.34 9.05 -19.43
C ASN A 135 -8.00 9.72 -19.15
N ARG A 136 -7.35 9.35 -18.05
CA ARG A 136 -6.10 9.97 -17.62
C ARG A 136 -5.07 8.95 -17.21
N ASN A 137 -3.85 9.12 -17.69
CA ASN A 137 -2.71 8.30 -17.29
C ASN A 137 -1.85 9.02 -16.25
N GLY A 138 -1.24 8.24 -15.36
CA GLY A 138 -0.30 8.75 -14.37
C GLY A 138 0.94 7.88 -14.26
N LYS A 139 2.04 8.50 -13.87
CA LYS A 139 3.30 7.85 -13.50
C LYS A 139 3.68 8.27 -12.10
N GLN A 140 4.09 7.33 -11.29
CA GLN A 140 4.47 7.58 -9.90
C GLN A 140 5.82 6.95 -9.60
N ILE A 141 6.64 7.65 -8.84
CA ILE A 141 7.84 7.15 -8.19
C ILE A 141 7.69 7.40 -6.70
N TYR A 142 8.00 6.41 -5.89
CA TYR A 142 7.86 6.53 -4.44
C TYR A 142 8.93 5.76 -3.69
N THR A 143 9.17 6.16 -2.45
CA THR A 143 10.08 5.49 -1.54
C THR A 143 9.52 5.49 -0.13
N SER A 144 9.85 4.46 0.62
CA SER A 144 9.55 4.37 2.04
C SER A 144 10.76 3.88 2.80
N MET A 145 10.94 4.42 4.00
CA MET A 145 11.92 3.97 4.97
C MET A 145 11.22 3.81 6.30
N SER A 146 11.33 2.64 6.93
CA SER A 146 10.85 2.44 8.29
C SER A 146 11.91 1.83 9.18
N TYR A 147 11.93 2.29 10.42
CA TYR A 147 12.75 1.76 11.50
C TYR A 147 11.85 1.14 12.55
N GLU A 148 12.17 -0.07 12.98
CA GLU A 148 11.45 -0.83 13.98
C GLU A 148 12.40 -1.35 15.04
N ASN A 149 11.96 -1.38 16.30
CA ASN A 149 12.73 -1.95 17.41
C ASN A 149 11.88 -2.97 18.16
N GLU A 150 12.31 -4.24 18.15
CA GLU A 150 11.57 -5.35 18.76
C GLU A 150 11.95 -5.49 20.24
N ASN A 151 11.07 -5.08 21.15
CA ASN A 151 11.21 -5.29 22.59
C ASN A 151 10.37 -6.51 23.01
N GLU A 152 11.04 -7.60 23.35
CA GLU A 152 10.38 -8.81 23.84
C GLU A 152 10.21 -8.78 25.36
N TYR A 153 8.99 -9.00 25.81
CA TYR A 153 8.62 -9.26 27.20
C TYR A 153 8.11 -10.71 27.31
N THR A 154 8.03 -11.23 28.52
CA THR A 154 7.70 -12.65 28.75
C THR A 154 6.39 -13.11 28.10
N LYS A 155 5.40 -12.21 27.95
CA LYS A 155 4.07 -12.53 27.44
C LYS A 155 3.66 -11.76 26.20
N TYR A 156 4.39 -10.74 25.81
CA TYR A 156 4.05 -9.87 24.69
C TYR A 156 5.30 -9.23 24.10
N GLN A 157 5.17 -8.79 22.88
CA GLN A 157 6.20 -8.05 22.16
C GLN A 157 5.67 -6.64 21.84
N LEU A 158 6.47 -5.63 22.12
CA LEU A 158 6.20 -4.24 21.77
C LEU A 158 7.22 -3.80 20.73
N ILE A 159 6.73 -3.24 19.63
CA ILE A 159 7.56 -2.82 18.50
C ILE A 159 7.26 -1.34 18.19
N PRO A 160 7.96 -0.40 18.86
CA PRO A 160 7.92 0.98 18.41
C PRO A 160 8.52 1.10 17.02
N PHE A 161 7.90 1.92 16.18
CA PHE A 161 8.34 2.16 14.83
C PHE A 161 8.23 3.63 14.42
N GLY A 162 9.07 4.03 13.48
CA GLY A 162 8.96 5.29 12.75
C GLY A 162 9.04 5.02 11.25
N LYS A 163 8.28 5.77 10.46
CA LYS A 163 8.19 5.60 9.01
C LYS A 163 8.24 6.94 8.31
N LEU A 164 8.97 7.01 7.23
CA LEU A 164 9.04 8.14 6.29
C LEU A 164 8.66 7.63 4.90
N GLU A 165 7.73 8.32 4.26
CA GLU A 165 7.26 8.01 2.92
C GLU A 165 7.30 9.25 2.05
N MET A 166 7.75 9.12 0.82
CA MET A 166 7.78 10.20 -0.15
C MET A 166 7.39 9.68 -1.53
N GLY A 167 6.69 10.52 -2.30
CA GLY A 167 6.27 10.16 -3.65
C GLY A 167 6.11 11.37 -4.55
N ILE A 168 6.27 11.14 -5.84
CA ILE A 168 5.96 12.10 -6.91
C ILE A 168 5.07 11.38 -7.90
N THR A 169 3.91 11.95 -8.17
CA THR A 169 2.95 11.44 -9.14
C THR A 169 2.72 12.50 -10.20
N GLN A 170 2.92 12.16 -11.44
CA GLN A 170 2.67 13.01 -12.60
C GLN A 170 1.51 12.41 -13.40
N PHE A 171 0.46 13.17 -13.57
CA PHE A 171 -0.65 12.86 -14.46
C PHE A 171 -0.49 13.58 -15.80
N SER A 172 -0.86 12.89 -16.88
CA SER A 172 -0.93 13.50 -18.20
C SER A 172 -2.05 14.54 -18.30
N ASP A 173 -1.97 15.39 -19.29
CA ASP A 173 -3.12 16.11 -19.81
C ASP A 173 -4.21 15.13 -20.29
N TYR A 174 -5.45 15.56 -20.25
CA TYR A 174 -6.59 14.78 -20.75
C TYR A 174 -7.73 15.71 -21.17
N THR A 175 -8.68 15.15 -21.91
CA THR A 175 -9.86 15.88 -22.37
C THR A 175 -11.10 15.13 -21.97
N ASP A 176 -12.04 15.83 -21.36
CA ASP A 176 -13.37 15.33 -21.02
C ASP A 176 -14.33 15.56 -22.20
N PHE A 177 -15.17 14.57 -22.45
CA PHE A 177 -16.22 14.61 -23.46
C PHE A 177 -17.57 14.47 -22.79
N GLY A 178 -18.39 15.52 -22.86
CA GLY A 178 -19.79 15.52 -22.39
C GLY A 178 -20.73 15.12 -23.50
N VAL A 179 -21.44 14.01 -23.35
CA VAL A 179 -22.38 13.49 -24.38
C VAL A 179 -23.63 14.35 -24.45
N VAL A 180 -24.10 14.87 -23.31
CA VAL A 180 -25.36 15.63 -23.24
C VAL A 180 -25.16 17.10 -23.61
N SER A 181 -24.06 17.70 -23.22
CA SER A 181 -23.76 19.12 -23.45
C SER A 181 -22.96 19.39 -24.71
N ASN A 182 -22.47 18.33 -25.38
CA ASN A 182 -21.51 18.44 -26.49
C ASN A 182 -20.32 19.34 -26.11
N SER A 183 -19.96 19.34 -24.84
CA SER A 183 -18.87 20.12 -24.28
C SER A 183 -17.57 19.32 -24.31
N VAL A 184 -16.48 20.00 -24.61
CA VAL A 184 -15.12 19.48 -24.58
C VAL A 184 -14.32 20.34 -23.62
N GLU A 185 -13.83 19.74 -22.54
CA GLU A 185 -13.00 20.45 -21.57
C GLU A 185 -11.62 19.81 -21.51
N SER A 186 -10.58 20.61 -21.68
CA SER A 186 -9.19 20.15 -21.65
C SER A 186 -8.56 20.48 -20.31
N HIS A 187 -7.89 19.50 -19.72
CA HIS A 187 -7.19 19.62 -18.45
C HIS A 187 -5.69 19.43 -18.67
N GLU A 188 -4.91 20.31 -18.09
CA GLU A 188 -3.45 20.26 -18.17
C GLU A 188 -2.85 19.12 -17.33
N SER A 189 -1.61 18.77 -17.62
CA SER A 189 -0.82 17.83 -16.83
C SER A 189 -0.65 18.35 -15.40
N LEU A 190 -0.65 17.45 -14.43
CA LEU A 190 -0.59 17.79 -13.02
C LEU A 190 0.44 16.93 -12.29
N THR A 191 1.27 17.57 -11.47
CA THR A 191 2.28 16.89 -10.65
C THR A 191 2.00 17.08 -9.18
N PHE A 192 1.84 15.97 -8.45
CA PHE A 192 1.71 15.92 -7.00
C PHE A 192 3.00 15.43 -6.36
N LYS A 193 3.38 16.07 -5.28
CA LYS A 193 4.43 15.61 -4.37
C LYS A 193 3.80 15.27 -3.04
N THR A 194 4.05 14.08 -2.55
CA THR A 194 3.53 13.59 -1.28
C THR A 194 4.66 13.27 -0.33
N GLY A 195 4.45 13.54 0.95
CA GLY A 195 5.35 13.16 2.02
C GLY A 195 4.55 12.85 3.27
N ASN A 196 4.90 11.77 3.95
CA ASN A 196 4.28 11.36 5.21
C ASN A 196 5.38 10.95 6.18
N ILE A 197 5.24 11.36 7.43
CA ILE A 197 6.07 10.91 8.53
C ILE A 197 5.11 10.39 9.59
N SER A 198 5.30 9.15 9.98
CA SER A 198 4.49 8.54 11.03
C SER A 198 5.35 7.83 12.07
N ALA A 199 4.80 7.69 13.25
CA ALA A 199 5.39 6.92 14.33
C ALA A 199 4.28 6.15 15.06
N GLY A 200 4.62 4.99 15.59
CA GLY A 200 3.61 4.18 16.24
C GLY A 200 4.19 3.05 17.08
N LEU A 201 3.28 2.23 17.57
CA LEU A 201 3.58 1.08 18.40
C LEU A 201 2.77 -0.11 17.88
N LYS A 202 3.47 -1.20 17.55
CA LYS A 202 2.85 -2.50 17.28
C LYS A 202 2.91 -3.35 18.54
N PHE A 203 1.87 -4.13 18.74
CA PHE A 203 1.73 -5.05 19.86
C PHE A 203 1.45 -6.46 19.33
N ASP A 204 2.26 -7.41 19.74
CA ASP A 204 2.09 -8.83 19.44
C ASP A 204 2.05 -9.63 20.73
N ASN A 205 1.04 -10.51 20.85
CA ASN A 205 0.90 -11.43 21.96
C ASN A 205 0.52 -12.82 21.44
N ILE A 206 1.24 -13.83 21.91
CA ILE A 206 0.95 -15.24 21.60
C ILE A 206 0.48 -15.92 22.87
N LEU A 207 -0.75 -16.40 22.86
CA LEU A 207 -1.32 -17.18 23.94
C LEU A 207 -1.31 -18.66 23.54
N TYR A 208 -0.74 -19.49 24.39
CA TYR A 208 -0.76 -20.95 24.26
C TYR A 208 -1.92 -21.49 25.11
N LEU A 209 -2.88 -22.16 24.48
CA LEU A 209 -4.04 -22.79 25.10
C LEU A 209 -4.02 -24.29 24.78
N ASN A 210 -3.43 -25.09 25.64
CA ASN A 210 -3.25 -26.54 25.42
C ASN A 210 -2.57 -26.83 24.06
N ASP A 211 -3.32 -27.38 23.12
CA ASP A 211 -2.84 -27.71 21.77
C ASP A 211 -3.05 -26.58 20.75
N ASP A 212 -3.72 -25.47 21.15
CA ASP A 212 -4.03 -24.33 20.30
C ASP A 212 -3.12 -23.13 20.59
N THR A 213 -2.85 -22.35 19.55
CA THR A 213 -2.11 -21.09 19.64
C THR A 213 -2.97 -19.94 19.13
N ILE A 214 -3.22 -18.96 19.99
CA ILE A 214 -3.92 -17.72 19.62
C ILE A 214 -2.91 -16.59 19.51
N SER A 215 -2.77 -16.00 18.32
CA SER A 215 -2.00 -14.78 18.09
C SER A 215 -2.94 -13.57 18.14
N ARG A 216 -2.57 -12.57 18.94
CA ARG A 216 -3.25 -11.27 18.99
C ARG A 216 -2.24 -10.21 18.58
N ASN A 217 -2.59 -9.43 17.59
CA ASN A 217 -1.81 -8.30 17.12
C ASN A 217 -2.65 -7.04 17.04
N GLY A 218 -2.00 -5.91 17.15
CA GLY A 218 -2.62 -4.60 17.02
C GLY A 218 -1.55 -3.53 16.79
N PHE A 219 -1.96 -2.39 16.30
CA PHE A 219 -1.05 -1.25 16.16
C PHE A 219 -1.79 0.06 16.38
N ILE A 220 -1.04 1.07 16.82
CA ILE A 220 -1.45 2.48 16.88
C ILE A 220 -0.40 3.26 16.10
N GLU A 221 -0.84 4.06 15.14
CA GLU A 221 -0.01 4.92 14.30
C GLU A 221 -0.56 6.35 14.33
N TYR A 222 0.34 7.31 14.39
CA TYR A 222 0.07 8.75 14.34
C TYR A 222 0.94 9.40 13.30
#